data_bb72650503b218d76cc1e72045dbd82f
#
_entry.id   bb72650503b218d76cc1e72045dbd82f
#
_cell.length_a   1.000
_cell.length_b   1.000
_cell.length_c   1.000
_cell.angle_alpha   90.00
_cell.angle_beta   90.00
_cell.angle_gamma   90.00
#
_symmetry.space_group_name_H-M   'P 1'
#
loop_
_entity.id
_entity.type
_entity.pdbx_description
1 polymer ?
#
loop_
_entity_poly.entity_id
_entity_poly.type
_entity_poly.pdbx_seq_one_letter_code
_entity_poly.pdbx_strand_id
1 'polypeptide(L)'
;MSALENITLAPMKVKKMTREEAEKKAMALLERVGIPEQAKKYPGNLSGGQQQRVAIARALAMEPEIMLFDEPTSALDPEMIKEVLDVMIDLAKSGMTMIVVTHEMGFAKEVADEIIFMDQGRIIERATDKNFFANPQTERAKEFLNKILI
;
A
#
# COMPACT_ATOMS: atom_id res chain seq x y z
N MET A 1 -16.52 -8.04 13.10
CA MET A 1 -15.22 -8.72 13.18
C MET A 1 -14.17 -7.72 13.63
N SER A 2 -13.35 -8.08 14.61
CA SER A 2 -12.18 -7.29 15.03
C SER A 2 -11.10 -7.22 13.93
N ALA A 3 -10.07 -6.39 14.10
CA ALA A 3 -8.92 -6.33 13.20
C ALA A 3 -8.26 -7.72 13.06
N LEU A 4 -8.01 -8.41 14.18
CA LEU A 4 -7.45 -9.76 14.20
C LEU A 4 -8.30 -10.76 13.41
N GLU A 5 -9.61 -10.77 13.65
CA GLU A 5 -10.55 -11.66 12.94
C GLU A 5 -10.60 -11.38 11.44
N ASN A 6 -10.49 -10.12 11.03
CA ASN A 6 -10.40 -9.74 9.62
C ASN A 6 -9.16 -10.35 8.93
N ILE A 7 -8.03 -10.36 9.62
CA ILE A 7 -6.77 -10.88 9.07
C ILE A 7 -6.75 -12.40 9.07
N THR A 8 -7.32 -13.07 10.09
CA THR A 8 -7.27 -14.54 10.26
C THR A 8 -8.28 -15.28 9.40
N LEU A 9 -9.38 -14.63 8.99
CA LEU A 9 -10.50 -15.30 8.31
C LEU A 9 -10.06 -16.03 7.01
N ALA A 10 -9.36 -15.34 6.12
CA ALA A 10 -8.97 -15.90 4.83
C ALA A 10 -7.91 -17.02 4.97
N PRO A 11 -6.84 -16.89 5.76
CA PRO A 11 -5.92 -17.99 6.05
C PRO A 11 -6.60 -19.24 6.60
N MET A 12 -7.53 -19.09 7.53
CA MET A 12 -8.28 -20.24 8.09
C MET A 12 -9.20 -20.88 7.04
N LYS A 13 -9.91 -20.07 6.25
CA LYS A 13 -10.89 -20.57 5.26
C LYS A 13 -10.23 -21.17 4.03
N VAL A 14 -9.23 -20.50 3.49
CA VAL A 14 -8.60 -20.84 2.19
C VAL A 14 -7.39 -21.74 2.37
N LYS A 15 -6.46 -21.34 3.25
CA LYS A 15 -5.22 -22.11 3.50
C LYS A 15 -5.40 -23.23 4.54
N LYS A 16 -6.59 -23.35 5.14
CA LYS A 16 -6.90 -24.35 6.17
C LYS A 16 -5.98 -24.30 7.41
N MET A 17 -5.43 -23.11 7.69
CA MET A 17 -4.64 -22.90 8.90
C MET A 17 -5.51 -23.09 10.14
N THR A 18 -4.90 -23.62 11.20
CA THR A 18 -5.53 -23.65 12.50
C THR A 18 -5.75 -22.22 13.03
N ARG A 19 -6.64 -22.05 13.99
CA ARG A 19 -6.89 -20.73 14.59
C ARG A 19 -5.64 -20.16 15.23
N GLU A 20 -4.89 -21.00 15.96
CA GLU A 20 -3.67 -20.60 16.64
C GLU A 20 -2.59 -20.11 15.66
N GLU A 21 -2.35 -20.85 14.58
CA GLU A 21 -1.41 -20.46 13.52
C GLU A 21 -1.83 -19.15 12.84
N ALA A 22 -3.12 -19.01 12.53
CA ALA A 22 -3.64 -17.80 11.89
C ALA A 22 -3.54 -16.58 12.82
N GLU A 23 -3.86 -16.72 14.11
CA GLU A 23 -3.74 -15.64 15.09
C GLU A 23 -2.27 -15.23 15.31
N LYS A 24 -1.34 -16.18 15.42
CA LYS A 24 0.10 -15.89 15.51
C LYS A 24 0.60 -15.13 14.30
N LYS A 25 0.23 -15.57 13.10
CA LYS A 25 0.56 -14.88 11.85
C LYS A 25 -0.03 -13.47 11.78
N ALA A 26 -1.30 -13.34 12.14
CA ALA A 26 -1.99 -12.05 12.11
C ALA A 26 -1.37 -11.05 13.10
N MET A 27 -0.97 -11.49 14.29
CA MET A 27 -0.27 -10.62 15.24
C MET A 27 1.09 -10.15 14.71
N ALA A 28 1.88 -11.03 14.12
CA ALA A 28 3.15 -10.65 13.48
C ALA A 28 2.95 -9.63 12.34
N LEU A 29 1.86 -9.78 11.57
CA LEU A 29 1.52 -8.81 10.52
C LEU A 29 1.05 -7.47 11.08
N LEU A 30 0.27 -7.46 12.17
CA LEU A 30 -0.12 -6.24 12.87
C LEU A 30 1.10 -5.51 13.46
N GLU A 31 2.08 -6.24 13.99
CA GLU A 31 3.37 -5.69 14.42
C GLU A 31 4.12 -5.06 13.23
N ARG A 32 4.19 -5.77 12.11
CA ARG A 32 4.85 -5.28 10.88
C ARG A 32 4.23 -3.98 10.35
N VAL A 33 2.91 -3.84 10.44
CA VAL A 33 2.23 -2.59 10.04
C VAL A 33 2.09 -1.58 11.19
N GLY A 34 2.72 -1.82 12.35
CA GLY A 34 2.86 -0.88 13.46
C GLY A 34 1.59 -0.63 14.27
N ILE A 35 0.66 -1.60 14.36
CA ILE A 35 -0.62 -1.45 15.10
C ILE A 35 -1.02 -2.72 15.88
N PRO A 36 -0.12 -3.44 16.56
CA PRO A 36 -0.48 -4.68 17.27
C PRO A 36 -1.52 -4.47 18.37
N GLU A 37 -1.53 -3.31 19.03
CA GLU A 37 -2.48 -2.95 20.09
C GLU A 37 -3.91 -2.79 19.58
N GLN A 38 -4.11 -2.67 18.28
CA GLN A 38 -5.43 -2.54 17.65
C GLN A 38 -6.10 -3.89 17.35
N ALA A 39 -5.42 -5.03 17.59
CA ALA A 39 -5.88 -6.37 17.22
C ALA A 39 -7.34 -6.68 17.61
N LYS A 40 -7.77 -6.25 18.79
CA LYS A 40 -9.12 -6.52 19.34
C LYS A 40 -10.16 -5.46 18.96
N LYS A 41 -9.77 -4.35 18.34
CA LYS A 41 -10.71 -3.29 17.97
C LYS A 41 -11.48 -3.64 16.69
N TYR A 42 -12.70 -3.11 16.62
CA TYR A 42 -13.52 -3.18 15.42
C TYR A 42 -13.16 -2.03 14.45
N PRO A 43 -13.36 -2.20 13.13
CA PRO A 43 -13.03 -1.16 12.14
C PRO A 43 -13.58 0.22 12.47
N GLY A 44 -14.81 0.32 12.98
CA GLY A 44 -15.40 1.60 13.36
C GLY A 44 -14.71 2.34 14.53
N ASN A 45 -13.82 1.66 15.25
CA ASN A 45 -13.01 2.23 16.34
C ASN A 45 -11.55 2.46 15.94
N LEU A 46 -11.23 2.36 14.66
CA LEU A 46 -9.93 2.58 14.08
C LEU A 46 -9.92 3.87 13.25
N SER A 47 -8.81 4.61 13.26
CA SER A 47 -8.60 5.70 12.30
C SER A 47 -8.54 5.17 10.86
N GLY A 48 -8.73 6.04 9.86
CA GLY A 48 -8.63 5.67 8.44
C GLY A 48 -7.28 5.01 8.12
N GLY A 49 -6.17 5.58 8.60
CA GLY A 49 -4.84 5.01 8.42
C GLY A 49 -4.66 3.65 9.11
N GLN A 50 -5.25 3.45 10.30
CA GLN A 50 -5.26 2.15 10.98
C GLN A 50 -6.09 1.11 10.20
N GLN A 51 -7.26 1.50 9.68
CA GLN A 51 -8.07 0.62 8.83
C GLN A 51 -7.31 0.19 7.58
N GLN A 52 -6.61 1.13 6.93
CA GLN A 52 -5.80 0.83 5.74
C GLN A 52 -4.64 -0.12 6.08
N ARG A 53 -3.95 0.08 7.20
CA ARG A 53 -2.90 -0.84 7.66
C ARG A 53 -3.43 -2.23 8.00
N VAL A 54 -4.64 -2.35 8.57
CA VAL A 54 -5.31 -3.64 8.74
C VAL A 54 -5.63 -4.28 7.40
N ALA A 55 -6.06 -3.51 6.40
CA ALA A 55 -6.32 -4.03 5.05
C ALA A 55 -5.03 -4.55 4.38
N ILE A 56 -3.92 -3.85 4.53
CA ILE A 56 -2.60 -4.32 4.07
C ILE A 56 -2.20 -5.62 4.79
N ALA A 57 -2.29 -5.67 6.11
CA ALA A 57 -1.99 -6.87 6.89
C ALA A 57 -2.87 -8.07 6.48
N ARG A 58 -4.16 -7.83 6.23
CA ARG A 58 -5.09 -8.84 5.72
C ARG A 58 -4.68 -9.40 4.37
N ALA A 59 -4.25 -8.54 3.45
CA ALA A 59 -3.76 -8.98 2.14
C ALA A 59 -2.46 -9.80 2.28
N LEU A 60 -1.50 -9.33 3.09
CA LEU A 60 -0.24 -10.02 3.36
C LEU A 60 -0.43 -11.39 4.04
N ALA A 61 -1.51 -11.59 4.81
CA ALA A 61 -1.79 -12.87 5.46
C ALA A 61 -1.99 -14.02 4.46
N MET A 62 -2.36 -13.71 3.23
CA MET A 62 -2.49 -14.66 2.14
C MET A 62 -1.18 -14.98 1.42
N GLU A 63 -0.06 -14.31 1.78
CA GLU A 63 1.27 -14.47 1.17
C GLU A 63 1.23 -14.31 -0.35
N PRO A 64 0.75 -13.16 -0.83
CA PRO A 64 0.65 -12.94 -2.27
C PRO A 64 2.04 -12.76 -2.90
N GLU A 65 2.18 -13.19 -4.15
CA GLU A 65 3.38 -12.91 -4.96
C GLU A 65 3.39 -11.46 -5.44
N ILE A 66 2.20 -10.88 -5.68
CA ILE A 66 2.02 -9.50 -6.16
C ILE A 66 0.93 -8.82 -5.33
N MET A 67 1.15 -7.60 -4.89
CA MET A 67 0.14 -6.76 -4.28
C MET A 67 -0.30 -5.63 -5.21
N LEU A 68 -1.61 -5.42 -5.27
CA LEU A 68 -2.22 -4.34 -6.05
C LEU A 68 -2.78 -3.28 -5.10
N PHE A 69 -2.40 -2.03 -5.31
CA PHE A 69 -2.89 -0.88 -4.56
C PHE A 69 -3.55 0.11 -5.52
N ASP A 70 -4.80 0.44 -5.25
CA ASP A 70 -5.54 1.44 -6.01
C ASP A 70 -5.83 2.63 -5.11
N GLU A 71 -5.07 3.70 -5.27
CA GLU A 71 -5.13 4.94 -4.49
C GLU A 71 -5.25 4.72 -2.96
N PRO A 72 -4.31 4.01 -2.32
CA PRO A 72 -4.45 3.56 -0.93
C PRO A 72 -4.54 4.69 0.10
N THR A 73 -4.25 5.93 -0.29
CA THR A 73 -4.22 7.11 0.59
C THR A 73 -5.31 8.14 0.28
N SER A 74 -6.09 7.97 -0.79
CA SER A 74 -7.02 8.99 -1.30
C SER A 74 -8.14 9.42 -0.33
N ALA A 75 -8.52 8.55 0.60
CA ALA A 75 -9.57 8.80 1.60
C ALA A 75 -9.01 9.10 3.00
N LEU A 76 -7.71 9.42 3.11
CA LEU A 76 -7.03 9.65 4.38
C LEU A 76 -6.70 11.11 4.61
N ASP A 77 -6.74 11.51 5.88
CA ASP A 77 -6.20 12.81 6.29
C ASP A 77 -4.67 12.85 6.12
N PRO A 78 -4.07 14.03 5.84
CA PRO A 78 -2.64 14.17 5.58
C PRO A 78 -1.73 13.57 6.66
N GLU A 79 -2.15 13.62 7.93
CA GLU A 79 -1.39 13.05 9.05
C GLU A 79 -1.32 11.51 8.98
N MET A 80 -2.36 10.87 8.41
CA MET A 80 -2.45 9.41 8.30
C MET A 80 -1.78 8.87 7.04
N ILE A 81 -1.64 9.69 5.99
CA ILE A 81 -1.03 9.30 4.71
C ILE A 81 0.38 8.77 4.94
N LYS A 82 1.19 9.52 5.71
CA LYS A 82 2.58 9.14 5.98
C LYS A 82 2.69 7.75 6.61
N GLU A 83 1.86 7.43 7.60
CA GLU A 83 1.91 6.14 8.29
C GLU A 83 1.63 4.95 7.35
N VAL A 84 0.73 5.14 6.38
CA VAL A 84 0.41 4.12 5.37
C VAL A 84 1.53 4.01 4.34
N LEU A 85 2.08 5.14 3.87
CA LEU A 85 3.19 5.14 2.92
C LEU A 85 4.46 4.53 3.52
N ASP A 86 4.76 4.79 4.80
CA ASP A 86 5.92 4.18 5.49
C ASP A 86 5.81 2.63 5.49
N VAL A 87 4.62 2.07 5.70
CA VAL A 87 4.38 0.63 5.58
C VAL A 87 4.60 0.15 4.14
N MET A 88 4.12 0.88 3.14
CA MET A 88 4.31 0.50 1.74
C MET A 88 5.77 0.59 1.30
N ILE A 89 6.53 1.57 1.81
CA ILE A 89 7.99 1.69 1.61
C ILE A 89 8.72 0.47 2.19
N ASP A 90 8.34 0.04 3.42
CA ASP A 90 8.90 -1.17 4.03
C ASP A 90 8.63 -2.41 3.19
N LEU A 91 7.42 -2.55 2.65
CA LEU A 91 7.06 -3.65 1.76
C LEU A 91 7.91 -3.65 0.48
N ALA A 92 8.09 -2.49 -0.15
CA ALA A 92 8.94 -2.35 -1.33
C ALA A 92 10.39 -2.75 -1.03
N LYS A 93 10.97 -2.22 0.06
CA LYS A 93 12.34 -2.53 0.51
C LYS A 93 12.53 -4.01 0.89
N SER A 94 11.46 -4.69 1.30
CA SER A 94 11.49 -6.14 1.58
C SER A 94 11.39 -7.01 0.32
N GLY A 95 11.31 -6.42 -0.88
CA GLY A 95 11.26 -7.13 -2.16
C GLY A 95 9.86 -7.58 -2.58
N MET A 96 8.79 -7.02 -1.98
CA MET A 96 7.43 -7.30 -2.41
C MET A 96 7.17 -6.69 -3.79
N THR A 97 6.74 -7.50 -4.74
CA THR A 97 6.27 -7.01 -6.04
C THR A 97 4.94 -6.29 -5.88
N MET A 98 4.88 -5.03 -6.29
CA MET A 98 3.68 -4.19 -6.13
C MET A 98 3.35 -3.45 -7.43
N ILE A 99 2.05 -3.33 -7.70
CA ILE A 99 1.52 -2.37 -8.68
C ILE A 99 0.69 -1.36 -7.89
N VAL A 100 1.05 -0.08 -7.97
CA VAL A 100 0.46 0.98 -7.16
C VAL A 100 -0.07 2.09 -8.05
N VAL A 101 -1.37 2.34 -8.01
CA VAL A 101 -1.98 3.56 -8.55
C VAL A 101 -1.94 4.60 -7.44
N THR A 102 -1.27 5.71 -7.68
CA THR A 102 -1.08 6.75 -6.66
C THR A 102 -0.85 8.13 -7.28
N HIS A 103 -1.20 9.15 -6.54
CA HIS A 103 -0.82 10.55 -6.77
C HIS A 103 0.29 11.02 -5.81
N GLU A 104 0.79 10.14 -4.95
CA GLU A 104 1.88 10.42 -4.00
C GLU A 104 3.24 10.35 -4.72
N MET A 105 3.64 11.44 -5.35
CA MET A 105 4.85 11.46 -6.19
C MET A 105 6.13 11.29 -5.38
N GLY A 106 6.15 11.73 -4.12
CA GLY A 106 7.27 11.50 -3.20
C GLY A 106 7.51 10.01 -2.96
N PHE A 107 6.43 9.27 -2.70
CA PHE A 107 6.47 7.82 -2.54
C PHE A 107 6.92 7.12 -3.85
N ALA A 108 6.31 7.47 -4.98
CA ALA A 108 6.67 6.87 -6.26
C ALA A 108 8.17 7.09 -6.59
N LYS A 109 8.71 8.28 -6.31
CA LYS A 109 10.13 8.60 -6.52
C LYS A 109 11.06 7.80 -5.60
N GLU A 110 10.60 7.43 -4.39
CA GLU A 110 11.43 6.71 -3.42
C GLU A 110 11.54 5.21 -3.74
N VAL A 111 10.44 4.58 -4.21
CA VAL A 111 10.36 3.12 -4.25
C VAL A 111 10.09 2.51 -5.62
N ALA A 112 9.65 3.29 -6.62
CA ALA A 112 9.30 2.71 -7.90
C ALA A 112 10.54 2.32 -8.70
N ASP A 113 10.55 1.10 -9.25
CA ASP A 113 11.52 0.70 -10.28
C ASP A 113 11.10 1.25 -11.65
N GLU A 114 9.80 1.33 -11.89
CA GLU A 114 9.19 1.78 -13.13
C GLU A 114 7.94 2.61 -12.87
N ILE A 115 7.76 3.67 -13.66
CA ILE A 115 6.59 4.54 -13.63
C ILE A 115 5.87 4.46 -14.98
N ILE A 116 4.56 4.27 -14.91
CA ILE A 116 3.65 4.31 -16.04
C ILE A 116 2.73 5.51 -15.86
N PHE A 117 2.96 6.56 -16.65
CA PHE A 117 2.09 7.74 -16.64
C PHE A 117 0.92 7.54 -17.58
N MET A 118 -0.28 7.69 -17.04
CA MET A 118 -1.54 7.51 -17.77
C MET A 118 -2.35 8.80 -17.81
N ASP A 119 -2.95 9.08 -18.94
CA ASP A 119 -3.92 10.17 -19.09
C ASP A 119 -5.02 9.75 -20.08
N GLN A 120 -6.27 10.12 -19.79
CA GLN A 120 -7.45 9.78 -20.60
C GLN A 120 -7.54 8.30 -20.99
N GLY A 121 -7.22 7.38 -20.06
CA GLY A 121 -7.28 5.94 -20.29
C GLY A 121 -6.17 5.38 -21.20
N ARG A 122 -5.12 6.16 -21.48
CA ARG A 122 -3.98 5.75 -22.32
C ARG A 122 -2.67 5.87 -21.57
N ILE A 123 -1.75 4.96 -21.86
CA ILE A 123 -0.36 5.09 -21.41
C ILE A 123 0.30 6.18 -22.26
N ILE A 124 0.74 7.25 -21.61
CA ILE A 124 1.40 8.41 -22.23
C ILE A 124 2.91 8.24 -22.21
N GLU A 125 3.43 7.75 -21.08
CA GLU A 125 4.87 7.56 -20.90
C GLU A 125 5.13 6.38 -19.97
N ARG A 126 6.23 5.68 -20.24
CA ARG A 126 6.76 4.61 -19.43
C ARG A 126 8.26 4.82 -19.25
N ALA A 127 8.72 4.92 -18.03
CA ALA A 127 10.12 5.20 -17.73
C ALA A 127 10.53 4.62 -16.37
N THR A 128 11.83 4.48 -16.12
CA THR A 128 12.31 4.28 -14.75
C THR A 128 11.99 5.51 -13.90
N ASP A 129 11.94 5.32 -12.58
CA ASP A 129 11.72 6.41 -11.62
C ASP A 129 12.61 7.63 -11.88
N LYS A 130 13.93 7.41 -11.98
CA LYS A 130 14.93 8.47 -12.22
C LYS A 130 14.69 9.23 -13.51
N ASN A 131 14.38 8.53 -14.59
CA ASN A 131 14.14 9.17 -15.88
C ASN A 131 12.83 9.94 -15.90
N PHE A 132 11.76 9.39 -15.32
CA PHE A 132 10.47 10.06 -15.29
C PHE A 132 10.51 11.40 -14.56
N PHE A 133 11.14 11.46 -13.40
CA PHE A 133 11.20 12.69 -12.60
C PHE A 133 12.27 13.68 -13.07
N ALA A 134 13.40 13.20 -13.61
CA ALA A 134 14.51 14.06 -14.04
C ALA A 134 14.38 14.55 -15.47
N ASN A 135 13.82 13.72 -16.36
CA ASN A 135 13.77 14.01 -17.79
C ASN A 135 12.53 13.40 -18.46
N PRO A 136 11.32 13.85 -18.09
CA PRO A 136 10.08 13.40 -18.72
C PRO A 136 10.11 13.70 -20.23
N GLN A 137 9.70 12.73 -21.04
CA GLN A 137 9.84 12.82 -22.49
C GLN A 137 8.64 13.52 -23.14
N THR A 138 7.44 13.32 -22.58
CA THR A 138 6.21 13.88 -23.15
C THR A 138 5.86 15.24 -22.54
N GLU A 139 5.33 16.14 -23.34
CA GLU A 139 4.87 17.46 -22.86
C GLU A 139 3.80 17.31 -21.76
N ARG A 140 2.94 16.30 -21.88
CA ARG A 140 1.90 16.05 -20.89
C ARG A 140 2.45 15.60 -19.54
N ALA A 141 3.51 14.79 -19.51
CA ALA A 141 4.22 14.43 -18.28
C ALA A 141 4.95 15.62 -17.65
N LYS A 142 5.57 16.47 -18.47
CA LYS A 142 6.21 17.72 -18.01
C LYS A 142 5.20 18.66 -17.35
N GLU A 143 4.06 18.90 -18.00
CA GLU A 143 2.98 19.73 -17.45
C GLU A 143 2.46 19.17 -16.11
N PHE A 144 2.29 17.86 -16.00
CA PHE A 144 1.84 17.17 -14.79
C PHE A 144 2.85 17.36 -13.66
N LEU A 145 4.12 17.04 -13.90
CA LEU A 145 5.18 17.16 -12.88
C LEU A 145 5.38 18.62 -12.43
N ASN A 146 5.34 19.58 -13.36
CA ASN A 146 5.44 21.00 -13.02
C ASN A 146 4.31 21.49 -12.10
N LYS A 147 3.11 20.89 -12.17
CA LYS A 147 1.99 21.26 -11.29
C LYS A 147 2.08 20.67 -9.88
N ILE A 148 2.78 19.54 -9.73
CA ILE A 148 2.83 18.81 -8.46
C ILE A 148 4.11 19.11 -7.68
N LEU A 149 5.20 19.45 -8.37
CA LEU A 149 6.49 19.70 -7.74
C LEU A 149 6.71 21.19 -7.37
N ILE A 150 5.67 22.02 -7.51
CA ILE A 150 5.64 23.37 -6.95
C ILE A 150 5.09 23.28 -5.54
#